data_2e732dcc0cd1cab0e471eadf50d8f4f5
#
_entry.id   2e732dcc0cd1cab0e471eadf50d8f4f5
#
_cell.length_a   1.000
_cell.length_b   1.000
_cell.length_c   1.000
_cell.angle_alpha   90.00
_cell.angle_beta   90.00
_cell.angle_gamma   90.00
#
_symmetry.space_group_name_H-M   'P 1'
#
loop_
_entity.id
_entity.type
_entity.pdbx_description
1 polymer ?
#
loop_
_entity_poly.entity_id
_entity_poly.type
_entity_poly.pdbx_seq_one_letter_code
_entity_poly.pdbx_strand_id
1 'polypeptide(L)' 'MKMFLISDNVDTLTGMRLAGVEGCIVHERAELRKALEDAIANKENGIILLT' A
#
# COMPACT_ATOMS: atom_id res chain seq x y z
N MET A 1 -9.45 -12.10 0.42
CA MET A 1 -9.21 -10.72 0.88
C MET A 1 -7.71 -10.50 1.02
N LYS A 2 -7.20 -9.45 0.42
CA LYS A 2 -5.78 -9.10 0.53
C LYS A 2 -5.63 -7.81 1.31
N MET A 3 -4.46 -7.65 1.92
CA MET A 3 -4.06 -6.43 2.59
C MET A 3 -3.06 -5.69 1.70
N PHE A 4 -3.20 -4.38 1.57
CA PHE A 4 -2.32 -3.58 0.74
C PHE A 4 -1.76 -2.43 1.55
N LEU A 5 -0.46 -2.20 1.45
CA LEU A 5 0.24 -1.16 2.21
C LEU A 5 0.61 0.02 1.30
N ILE A 6 0.34 1.23 1.76
CA ILE A 6 0.83 2.45 1.12
C ILE A 6 1.65 3.20 2.17
N SER A 7 2.93 3.36 1.93
CA SER A 7 3.84 3.93 2.91
C SER A 7 4.91 4.81 2.24
N ASP A 8 5.47 5.72 2.99
CA ASP A 8 6.65 6.49 2.56
C ASP A 8 7.94 5.89 3.08
N ASN A 9 7.87 4.81 3.85
CA ASN A 9 9.02 4.19 4.49
C ASN A 9 9.32 2.84 3.83
N VAL A 10 10.50 2.75 3.19
CA VAL A 10 10.92 1.54 2.49
C VAL A 10 11.10 0.38 3.46
N ASP A 11 11.59 0.63 4.66
CA ASP A 11 11.79 -0.43 5.66
C ASP A 11 10.46 -1.05 6.08
N THR A 12 9.43 -0.22 6.21
CA THR A 12 8.09 -0.69 6.54
C THR A 12 7.56 -1.60 5.42
N LEU A 13 7.73 -1.18 4.18
CA LEU A 13 7.30 -1.99 3.04
C LEU A 13 8.04 -3.33 3.02
N THR A 14 9.36 -3.30 3.20
CA THR A 14 10.18 -4.51 3.21
C THR A 14 9.73 -5.47 4.32
N GLY A 15 9.51 -4.95 5.52
CA GLY A 15 9.05 -5.77 6.64
C GLY A 15 7.69 -6.41 6.39
N MET A 16 6.76 -5.63 5.84
CA MET A 16 5.42 -6.14 5.57
C MET A 16 5.41 -7.16 4.42
N ARG A 17 6.30 -7.02 3.45
CA ARG A 17 6.43 -8.00 2.37
C ARG A 17 6.89 -9.35 2.89
N LEU A 18 7.75 -9.37 3.89
CA LEU A 18 8.16 -10.62 4.53
C LEU A 18 6.97 -11.33 5.18
N ALA A 19 5.96 -10.57 5.60
CA ALA A 19 4.73 -11.12 6.15
C ALA A 19 3.67 -11.43 5.07
N GLY A 20 4.01 -11.24 3.81
CA GLY A 20 3.10 -11.52 2.71
C GLY A 20 2.19 -10.37 2.31
N VAL A 21 2.44 -9.17 2.80
CA VAL A 21 1.65 -7.98 2.46
C VAL A 21 2.27 -7.26 1.27
N GLU A 22 1.49 -7.04 0.22
CA GLU A 22 1.92 -6.24 -0.91
C GLU A 22 1.70 -4.76 -0.65
N GLY A 23 2.45 -3.90 -1.33
CA GLY A 23 2.31 -2.49 -1.14
C GLY A 23 3.14 -1.66 -2.10
N CYS A 24 3.09 -0.35 -1.91
CA CYS A 24 3.87 0.58 -2.71
C CYS A 24 4.40 1.72 -1.86
N ILE A 25 5.44 2.38 -2.38
CA ILE A 25 6.07 3.54 -1.73
C ILE A 25 5.59 4.80 -2.44
N VAL A 26 5.19 5.79 -1.64
CA VAL A 26 4.78 7.10 -2.14
C VAL A 26 5.52 8.18 -1.37
N HIS A 27 5.87 9.27 -2.03
CA HIS A 27 6.60 10.38 -1.40
C HIS A 27 5.83 11.70 -1.47
N GLU A 28 4.84 11.80 -2.36
CA GLU A 28 4.06 13.01 -2.56
C GLU A 28 2.57 12.72 -2.46
N ARG A 29 1.79 13.77 -2.19
CA ARG A 29 0.34 13.63 -2.08
C ARG A 29 -0.32 13.11 -3.35
N ALA A 30 0.15 13.58 -4.51
CA ALA A 30 -0.41 13.13 -5.78
C ALA A 30 -0.19 11.64 -5.97
N GLU A 31 1.00 11.15 -5.61
CA GLU A 31 1.29 9.73 -5.67
C GLU A 31 0.43 8.94 -4.69
N LEU A 32 0.24 9.47 -3.49
CA LEU A 32 -0.61 8.82 -2.48
C LEU A 32 -2.04 8.69 -2.98
N ARG A 33 -2.59 9.75 -3.55
CA ARG A 33 -3.96 9.72 -4.05
C ARG A 33 -4.12 8.68 -5.16
N LYS A 34 -3.19 8.66 -6.11
CA LYS A 34 -3.24 7.71 -7.21
C LYS A 34 -3.11 6.27 -6.71
N ALA A 35 -2.17 6.03 -5.82
CA ALA A 35 -1.97 4.70 -5.24
C ALA A 35 -3.21 4.23 -4.49
N LEU A 36 -3.85 5.13 -3.74
CA LEU A 36 -5.04 4.81 -2.98
C LEU A 36 -6.21 4.49 -3.92
N GLU A 37 -6.40 5.29 -4.97
CA GLU A 37 -7.46 5.05 -5.93
C GLU A 37 -7.28 3.70 -6.64
N ASP A 38 -6.05 3.39 -7.05
CA ASP A 38 -5.74 2.12 -7.69
C ASP A 38 -5.97 0.94 -6.74
N ALA A 39 -5.58 1.10 -5.48
CA ALA A 39 -5.77 0.05 -4.47
C ALA A 39 -7.24 -0.21 -4.18
N ILE A 40 -8.05 0.84 -4.11
CA ILE A 40 -9.48 0.73 -3.89
C ILE A 40 -10.16 0.07 -5.09
N ALA A 41 -9.71 0.38 -6.30
CA ALA A 41 -10.27 -0.18 -7.51
C ALA A 41 -10.01 -1.68 -7.64
N ASN A 42 -8.98 -2.20 -6.97
CA ASN A 42 -8.68 -3.62 -6.98
C ASN A 42 -9.57 -4.33 -5.95
N LYS A 43 -10.53 -5.11 -6.43
CA LYS A 43 -11.51 -5.79 -5.57
C LYS A 43 -10.91 -6.83 -4.64
N GLU A 44 -9.69 -7.28 -4.91
CA GLU A 44 -9.02 -8.24 -4.04
C GLU A 44 -8.51 -7.60 -2.75
N ASN A 45 -8.29 -6.28 -2.75
CA ASN A 45 -7.84 -5.57 -1.57
C ASN A 45 -9.00 -5.33 -0.61
N GLY A 46 -9.01 -6.05 0.50
CA GLY A 46 -10.02 -5.85 1.53
C GLY A 46 -9.60 -4.86 2.60
N ILE A 47 -8.30 -4.71 2.82
CA ILE A 47 -7.73 -3.83 3.84
C ILE A 47 -6.60 -3.02 3.22
N ILE A 48 -6.64 -1.70 3.41
CA ILE A 48 -5.59 -0.80 2.94
C ILE A 48 -4.96 -0.14 4.16
N LEU A 49 -3.66 -0.33 4.33
CA LEU A 49 -2.90 0.27 5.43
C LEU A 49 -2.16 1.50 4.94
N LEU A 50 -2.31 2.60 5.67
CA LEU A 50 -1.61 3.86 5.39
C LEU A 50 -0.66 4.18 6.54
N THR A 51 0.60 4.44 6.22
CA THR A 51 1.59 4.84 7.24
C THR A 51 2.40 6.05 6.84
#